data_f21ed74eeafb16ad64bbb54f52804cdc
#
_entry.id   f21ed74eeafb16ad64bbb54f52804cdc
#
_cell.length_a   1.000
_cell.length_b   1.000
_cell.length_c   1.000
_cell.angle_alpha   90.00
_cell.angle_beta   90.00
_cell.angle_gamma   90.00
#
_symmetry.space_group_name_H-M   'P 1'
#
loop_
_entity.id
_entity.type
_entity.pdbx_description
1 polymer ?
#
loop_
_entity_poly.entity_id
_entity_poly.type
_entity_poly.pdbx_seq_one_letter_code
_entity_poly.pdbx_strand_id
1 'polypeptide(L)'
;MNNDNNHNTIQEFDVNLICDFFLNTNRQGPGSPEATLKALSFINNLTVQSLIADLGCGTGGQTMVLAQHTPGSITGLDFFPEFIECFNRNAEKLNLQDRVKGVVGSMDALSFEKESLDLIWSEGAIYNIGFERGLNEWRNYLKPGGYLA
;
A
#
# COMPACT_ATOMS: atom_id res chain seq x y z
N MET A 1 43.95 25.20 22.20
CA MET A 1 42.73 25.54 21.40
C MET A 1 42.21 24.27 20.83
N ASN A 2 41.25 23.65 21.52
CA ASN A 2 40.62 22.41 21.10
C ASN A 2 39.36 22.80 20.32
N ASN A 3 39.35 22.49 19.03
CA ASN A 3 38.16 22.54 18.21
C ASN A 3 37.42 21.24 18.36
N ASP A 4 36.45 21.19 19.27
CA ASP A 4 35.45 20.15 19.32
C ASP A 4 34.41 20.43 18.20
N ASN A 5 34.69 19.88 17.03
CA ASN A 5 33.65 19.76 15.99
C ASN A 5 32.70 18.65 16.40
N ASN A 6 31.70 19.03 17.17
CA ASN A 6 30.56 18.17 17.47
C ASN A 6 29.67 18.12 16.21
N HIS A 7 30.03 17.28 15.24
CA HIS A 7 29.11 16.90 14.20
C HIS A 7 28.01 16.05 14.83
N ASN A 8 26.88 16.66 15.08
CA ASN A 8 25.63 15.92 15.26
C ASN A 8 25.36 15.14 13.99
N THR A 9 25.92 13.93 13.90
CA THR A 9 25.46 12.95 12.95
C THR A 9 24.00 12.69 13.26
N ILE A 10 23.13 12.99 12.31
CA ILE A 10 21.75 12.48 12.31
C ILE A 10 21.92 10.98 12.52
N GLN A 11 21.44 10.48 13.66
CA GLN A 11 21.45 9.04 13.93
C GLN A 11 20.79 8.37 12.73
N GLU A 12 21.49 7.40 12.14
CA GLU A 12 20.92 6.58 11.10
C GLU A 12 19.59 6.05 11.63
N PHE A 13 18.54 6.35 10.90
CA PHE A 13 17.17 6.01 11.25
C PHE A 13 17.08 4.48 11.28
N ASP A 14 16.86 3.90 12.44
CA ASP A 14 16.80 2.45 12.59
C ASP A 14 15.48 1.93 11.98
N VAL A 15 15.59 1.49 10.74
CA VAL A 15 14.49 0.92 9.98
C VAL A 15 13.87 -0.29 10.71
N ASN A 16 14.69 -1.08 11.43
CA ASN A 16 14.19 -2.24 12.17
C ASN A 16 13.26 -1.83 13.31
N LEU A 17 13.62 -0.76 14.03
CA LEU A 17 12.78 -0.23 15.12
C LEU A 17 11.41 0.23 14.60
N ILE A 18 11.38 0.81 13.39
CA ILE A 18 10.13 1.22 12.75
C ILE A 18 9.30 0.03 12.33
N CYS A 19 9.94 -0.96 11.68
CA CYS A 19 9.25 -2.19 11.31
C CYS A 19 8.65 -2.85 12.56
N ASP A 20 9.41 -2.99 13.65
CA ASP A 20 8.93 -3.58 14.90
C ASP A 20 7.76 -2.81 15.50
N PHE A 21 7.80 -1.47 15.48
CA PHE A 21 6.71 -0.64 15.95
C PHE A 21 5.43 -0.86 15.12
N PHE A 22 5.55 -0.81 13.80
CA PHE A 22 4.40 -0.90 12.92
C PHE A 22 3.82 -2.32 12.78
N LEU A 23 4.65 -3.38 12.92
CA LEU A 23 4.18 -4.77 12.91
C LEU A 23 3.16 -5.05 14.05
N ASN A 24 3.24 -4.30 15.14
CA ASN A 24 2.35 -4.44 16.29
C ASN A 24 1.08 -3.56 16.21
N THR A 25 0.90 -2.81 15.12
CA THR A 25 -0.29 -1.97 14.91
C THR A 25 -1.23 -2.59 13.88
N ASN A 26 -2.54 -2.54 14.15
CA ASN A 26 -3.55 -3.03 13.21
C ASN A 26 -3.62 -2.20 11.92
N ARG A 27 -3.13 -0.96 11.97
CA ARG A 27 -3.08 -0.01 10.86
C ARG A 27 -1.86 0.89 11.04
N GLN A 28 -1.12 1.10 9.97
CA GLN A 28 0.16 1.81 10.02
C GLN A 28 0.08 3.26 9.57
N GLY A 29 -1.01 3.64 8.91
CA GLY A 29 -1.26 4.99 8.43
C GLY A 29 -2.49 5.64 9.07
N PRO A 30 -2.69 6.95 8.84
CA PRO A 30 -3.90 7.65 9.25
C PRO A 30 -5.13 7.08 8.54
N GLY A 31 -6.30 7.28 9.13
CA GLY A 31 -7.57 6.82 8.60
C GLY A 31 -8.24 5.76 9.47
N SER A 32 -9.31 5.19 8.98
CA SER A 32 -10.09 4.16 9.66
C SER A 32 -10.80 3.26 8.63
N PRO A 33 -11.34 2.09 9.04
CA PRO A 33 -12.18 1.28 8.16
C PRO A 33 -13.32 2.08 7.52
N GLU A 34 -13.95 2.98 8.27
CA GLU A 34 -15.03 3.83 7.79
C GLU A 34 -14.56 4.82 6.72
N ALA A 35 -13.35 5.39 6.88
CA ALA A 35 -12.75 6.28 5.88
C ALA A 35 -12.43 5.53 4.59
N THR A 36 -11.82 4.34 4.70
CA THR A 36 -11.57 3.44 3.56
C THR A 36 -12.87 3.10 2.83
N LEU A 37 -13.92 2.69 3.55
CA LEU A 37 -15.23 2.35 2.96
C LEU A 37 -15.92 3.56 2.35
N LYS A 38 -15.78 4.74 2.97
CA LYS A 38 -16.32 5.98 2.41
C LYS A 38 -15.66 6.30 1.07
N ALA A 39 -14.34 6.22 0.96
CA ALA A 39 -13.63 6.42 -0.29
C ALA A 39 -14.03 5.35 -1.33
N LEU A 40 -14.10 4.08 -0.93
CA LEU A 40 -14.55 2.99 -1.80
C LEU A 40 -15.96 3.21 -2.35
N SER A 41 -16.85 3.87 -1.60
CA SER A 41 -18.23 4.13 -2.04
C SER A 41 -18.36 5.03 -3.27
N PHE A 42 -17.31 5.72 -3.68
CA PHE A 42 -17.26 6.51 -4.91
C PHE A 42 -16.79 5.72 -6.13
N ILE A 43 -16.34 4.48 -5.92
CA ILE A 43 -15.80 3.63 -6.98
C ILE A 43 -16.90 2.65 -7.41
N ASN A 44 -17.20 2.66 -8.69
CA ASN A 44 -18.25 1.84 -9.26
C ASN A 44 -17.66 0.80 -10.22
N ASN A 45 -18.45 -0.21 -10.56
CA ASN A 45 -18.16 -1.18 -11.61
C ASN A 45 -17.01 -2.15 -11.33
N LEU A 46 -16.60 -2.33 -10.08
CA LEU A 46 -15.67 -3.40 -9.73
C LEU A 46 -16.37 -4.76 -9.79
N THR A 47 -15.73 -5.72 -10.44
CA THR A 47 -16.23 -7.09 -10.66
C THR A 47 -15.23 -8.12 -10.12
N VAL A 48 -15.58 -9.40 -10.18
CA VAL A 48 -14.66 -10.50 -9.82
C VAL A 48 -13.43 -10.58 -10.72
N GLN A 49 -13.47 -9.98 -11.91
CA GLN A 49 -12.35 -9.88 -12.83
C GLN A 49 -11.50 -8.62 -12.61
N SER A 50 -11.93 -7.72 -11.75
CA SER A 50 -11.18 -6.48 -11.50
C SER A 50 -9.85 -6.75 -10.84
N LEU A 51 -8.82 -6.05 -11.32
CA LEU A 51 -7.46 -6.08 -10.79
C LEU A 51 -7.22 -4.79 -10.01
N ILE A 52 -6.87 -4.93 -8.75
CA ILE A 52 -6.68 -3.84 -7.80
C ILE A 52 -5.23 -3.90 -7.29
N ALA A 53 -4.56 -2.76 -7.25
CA ALA A 53 -3.27 -2.62 -6.59
C ALA A 53 -3.41 -1.71 -5.38
N ASP A 54 -2.87 -2.12 -4.22
CA ASP A 54 -2.73 -1.27 -3.03
C ASP A 54 -1.24 -0.94 -2.85
N LEU A 55 -0.86 0.29 -3.15
CA LEU A 55 0.53 0.75 -3.20
C LEU A 55 0.94 1.40 -1.88
N GLY A 56 1.94 0.81 -1.23
CA GLY A 56 2.30 1.13 0.16
C GLY A 56 1.32 0.48 1.13
N CYS A 57 1.01 -0.79 0.90
CA CYS A 57 -0.04 -1.51 1.63
C CYS A 57 0.30 -1.79 3.11
N GLY A 58 1.57 -1.69 3.50
CA GLY A 58 2.02 -2.05 4.83
C GLY A 58 1.67 -3.49 5.19
N THR A 59 1.16 -3.71 6.39
CA THR A 59 0.67 -5.03 6.86
C THR A 59 -0.74 -5.36 6.38
N GLY A 60 -1.34 -4.52 5.53
CA GLY A 60 -2.62 -4.78 4.87
C GLY A 60 -3.86 -4.33 5.64
N GLY A 61 -3.74 -3.41 6.60
CA GLY A 61 -4.89 -2.97 7.40
C GLY A 61 -6.06 -2.47 6.55
N GLN A 62 -5.82 -1.52 5.65
CA GLN A 62 -6.82 -1.02 4.69
C GLN A 62 -7.13 -2.04 3.59
N THR A 63 -6.13 -2.81 3.13
CA THR A 63 -6.33 -3.80 2.07
C THR A 63 -7.33 -4.88 2.48
N MET A 64 -7.30 -5.34 3.73
CA MET A 64 -8.25 -6.34 4.22
C MET A 64 -9.68 -5.79 4.26
N VAL A 65 -9.83 -4.49 4.60
CA VAL A 65 -11.14 -3.80 4.52
C VAL A 65 -11.62 -3.73 3.07
N LEU A 66 -10.74 -3.33 2.13
CA LEU A 66 -11.08 -3.31 0.70
C LEU A 66 -11.50 -4.70 0.22
N ALA A 67 -10.72 -5.72 0.57
CA ALA A 67 -10.97 -7.08 0.13
C ALA A 67 -12.31 -7.64 0.62
N GLN A 68 -12.75 -7.29 1.81
CA GLN A 68 -14.05 -7.70 2.32
C GLN A 68 -15.24 -7.01 1.62
N HIS A 69 -14.98 -5.90 0.91
CA HIS A 69 -16.02 -5.07 0.30
C HIS A 69 -15.87 -4.91 -1.22
N THR A 70 -14.90 -5.58 -1.82
CA THR A 70 -14.72 -5.62 -3.28
C THR A 70 -14.61 -7.06 -3.77
N PRO A 71 -15.14 -7.38 -4.95
CA PRO A 71 -15.12 -8.76 -5.46
C PRO A 71 -13.82 -9.13 -6.18
N GLY A 72 -12.99 -8.16 -6.59
CA GLY A 72 -11.80 -8.37 -7.42
C GLY A 72 -10.60 -8.95 -6.68
N SER A 73 -9.51 -9.17 -7.42
CA SER A 73 -8.22 -9.56 -6.88
C SER A 73 -7.41 -8.33 -6.49
N ILE A 74 -6.73 -8.40 -5.34
CA ILE A 74 -5.93 -7.29 -4.82
C ILE A 74 -4.47 -7.74 -4.68
N THR A 75 -3.56 -6.97 -5.28
CA THR A 75 -2.13 -7.07 -5.04
C THR A 75 -1.70 -5.91 -4.16
N GLY A 76 -1.30 -6.20 -2.92
CA GLY A 76 -0.65 -5.23 -2.05
C GLY A 76 0.84 -5.16 -2.36
N LEU A 77 1.40 -3.98 -2.48
CA LEU A 77 2.82 -3.76 -2.72
C LEU A 77 3.40 -2.89 -1.60
N ASP A 78 4.48 -3.37 -0.99
CA ASP A 78 5.24 -2.61 0.01
C ASP A 78 6.72 -2.90 -0.12
N PHE A 79 7.55 -1.94 0.32
CA PHE A 79 8.99 -2.06 0.24
C PHE A 79 9.58 -3.01 1.29
N PHE A 80 8.91 -3.18 2.44
CA PHE A 80 9.40 -3.96 3.56
C PHE A 80 8.91 -5.42 3.50
N PRO A 81 9.84 -6.41 3.37
CA PRO A 81 9.49 -7.83 3.34
C PRO A 81 8.71 -8.27 4.57
N GLU A 82 9.03 -7.77 5.76
CA GLU A 82 8.39 -8.09 7.04
C GLU A 82 6.92 -7.66 7.04
N PHE A 83 6.61 -6.53 6.42
CA PHE A 83 5.23 -6.07 6.27
C PHE A 83 4.45 -7.00 5.33
N ILE A 84 5.06 -7.40 4.23
CA ILE A 84 4.45 -8.31 3.26
C ILE A 84 4.22 -9.72 3.86
N GLU A 85 5.13 -10.22 4.68
CA GLU A 85 4.90 -11.47 5.41
C GLU A 85 3.69 -11.35 6.35
N CYS A 86 3.59 -10.24 7.08
CA CYS A 86 2.45 -9.97 7.96
C CYS A 86 1.14 -9.80 7.16
N PHE A 87 1.20 -9.07 6.03
CA PHE A 87 0.10 -8.91 5.09
C PHE A 87 -0.48 -10.26 4.64
N ASN A 88 0.38 -11.15 4.15
CA ASN A 88 -0.04 -12.46 3.65
C ASN A 88 -0.64 -13.32 4.77
N ARG A 89 -0.05 -13.31 5.98
CA ARG A 89 -0.65 -13.98 7.15
C ARG A 89 -2.03 -13.39 7.52
N ASN A 90 -2.22 -12.08 7.37
CA ASN A 90 -3.51 -11.46 7.62
C ASN A 90 -4.56 -11.85 6.56
N ALA A 91 -4.16 -11.95 5.30
CA ALA A 91 -5.02 -12.46 4.24
C ALA A 91 -5.44 -13.93 4.50
N GLU A 92 -4.50 -14.78 4.91
CA GLU A 92 -4.78 -16.19 5.27
C GLU A 92 -5.76 -16.30 6.45
N LYS A 93 -5.56 -15.52 7.51
CA LYS A 93 -6.47 -15.51 8.68
C LYS A 93 -7.91 -15.17 8.32
N LEU A 94 -8.11 -14.39 7.26
CA LEU A 94 -9.41 -13.99 6.75
C LEU A 94 -9.92 -14.85 5.58
N ASN A 95 -9.19 -15.92 5.21
CA ASN A 95 -9.47 -16.78 4.07
C ASN A 95 -9.56 -15.99 2.73
N LEU A 96 -8.69 -15.01 2.55
CA LEU A 96 -8.63 -14.13 1.38
C LEU A 96 -7.44 -14.44 0.46
N GLN A 97 -6.55 -15.37 0.82
CA GLN A 97 -5.27 -15.68 0.14
C GLN A 97 -5.42 -16.04 -1.33
N ASP A 98 -6.58 -16.52 -1.77
CA ASP A 98 -6.82 -16.89 -3.17
C ASP A 98 -6.96 -15.67 -4.10
N ARG A 99 -7.23 -14.48 -3.55
CA ARG A 99 -7.44 -13.25 -4.31
C ARG A 99 -6.75 -12.01 -3.74
N VAL A 100 -6.10 -12.13 -2.59
CA VAL A 100 -5.36 -11.04 -1.94
C VAL A 100 -3.94 -11.50 -1.69
N LYS A 101 -2.98 -10.84 -2.32
CA LYS A 101 -1.57 -11.21 -2.27
C LYS A 101 -0.69 -9.99 -2.04
N GLY A 102 0.18 -10.07 -1.05
CA GLY A 102 1.26 -9.10 -0.84
C GLY A 102 2.50 -9.46 -1.65
N VAL A 103 3.14 -8.47 -2.24
CA VAL A 103 4.42 -8.59 -2.95
C VAL A 103 5.39 -7.51 -2.49
N VAL A 104 6.65 -7.87 -2.34
CA VAL A 104 7.71 -6.91 -2.03
C VAL A 104 8.04 -6.14 -3.30
N GLY A 105 8.04 -4.81 -3.21
CA GLY A 105 8.37 -3.97 -4.35
C GLY A 105 8.34 -2.49 -4.01
N SER A 106 8.83 -1.67 -4.93
CA SER A 106 8.82 -0.21 -4.78
C SER A 106 7.68 0.41 -5.58
N MET A 107 7.00 1.37 -4.97
CA MET A 107 5.98 2.18 -5.66
C MET A 107 6.58 3.12 -6.73
N ASP A 108 7.92 3.28 -6.75
CA ASP A 108 8.67 3.97 -7.79
C ASP A 108 8.89 3.13 -9.06
N ALA A 109 8.76 1.81 -8.95
CA ALA A 109 9.10 0.87 -10.04
C ALA A 109 8.06 -0.26 -10.07
N LEU A 110 6.86 0.08 -10.53
CA LEU A 110 5.75 -0.87 -10.61
C LEU A 110 5.99 -1.89 -11.72
N SER A 111 5.76 -3.17 -11.41
CA SER A 111 5.89 -4.30 -12.34
C SER A 111 4.55 -4.73 -12.97
N PHE A 112 3.49 -3.94 -12.82
CA PHE A 112 2.21 -4.20 -13.47
C PHE A 112 2.28 -3.93 -14.97
N GLU A 113 1.44 -4.60 -15.72
CA GLU A 113 1.25 -4.27 -17.14
C GLU A 113 0.52 -2.92 -17.27
N LYS A 114 0.85 -2.16 -18.33
CA LYS A 114 0.16 -0.90 -18.62
C LYS A 114 -1.32 -1.18 -18.90
N GLU A 115 -2.18 -0.25 -18.46
CA GLU A 115 -3.63 -0.32 -18.68
C GLU A 115 -4.27 -1.64 -18.22
N SER A 116 -3.73 -2.25 -17.13
CA SER A 116 -4.21 -3.52 -16.61
C SER A 116 -5.06 -3.40 -15.35
N LEU A 117 -4.92 -2.32 -14.58
CA LEU A 117 -5.57 -2.16 -13.29
C LEU A 117 -6.91 -1.42 -13.40
N ASP A 118 -7.90 -1.90 -12.70
CA ASP A 118 -9.21 -1.24 -12.56
C ASP A 118 -9.18 -0.21 -11.43
N LEU A 119 -8.35 -0.44 -10.40
CA LEU A 119 -8.18 0.45 -9.26
C LEU A 119 -6.73 0.42 -8.75
N ILE A 120 -6.18 1.60 -8.53
CA ILE A 120 -4.99 1.80 -7.71
C ILE A 120 -5.43 2.49 -6.42
N TRP A 121 -5.08 1.89 -5.30
CA TRP A 121 -5.31 2.40 -3.96
C TRP A 121 -3.98 2.78 -3.31
N SER A 122 -3.93 3.89 -2.57
CA SER A 122 -2.70 4.29 -1.86
C SER A 122 -3.06 5.17 -0.65
N GLU A 123 -3.52 4.54 0.41
CA GLU A 123 -3.98 5.26 1.60
C GLU A 123 -2.82 5.53 2.57
N GLY A 124 -2.44 6.80 2.68
CA GLY A 124 -1.37 7.24 3.57
C GLY A 124 0.05 6.87 3.09
N ALA A 125 0.27 6.67 1.79
CA ALA A 125 1.56 6.21 1.27
C ALA A 125 2.12 7.01 0.08
N ILE A 126 1.28 7.53 -0.81
CA ILE A 126 1.71 8.22 -2.05
C ILE A 126 2.71 9.38 -1.81
N TYR A 127 2.66 10.01 -0.64
CA TYR A 127 3.57 11.12 -0.30
C TYR A 127 5.05 10.70 -0.26
N ASN A 128 5.35 9.40 -0.07
CA ASN A 128 6.73 8.89 -0.05
C ASN A 128 7.44 9.07 -1.39
N ILE A 129 6.71 9.08 -2.51
CA ILE A 129 7.26 9.35 -3.84
C ILE A 129 6.87 10.72 -4.38
N GLY A 130 5.99 11.43 -3.68
CA GLY A 130 5.39 12.68 -4.09
C GLY A 130 4.06 12.50 -4.82
N PHE A 131 3.05 13.23 -4.38
CA PHE A 131 1.67 13.09 -4.87
C PHE A 131 1.55 13.30 -6.38
N GLU A 132 2.12 14.39 -6.90
CA GLU A 132 2.09 14.70 -8.34
C GLU A 132 2.78 13.61 -9.18
N ARG A 133 3.93 13.11 -8.71
CA ARG A 133 4.66 12.05 -9.37
C ARG A 133 3.84 10.75 -9.40
N GLY A 134 3.28 10.35 -8.25
CA GLY A 134 2.43 9.16 -8.17
C GLY A 134 1.26 9.23 -9.15
N LEU A 135 0.52 10.36 -9.19
CA LEU A 135 -0.57 10.55 -10.14
C LEU A 135 -0.12 10.42 -11.60
N ASN A 136 1.00 11.04 -11.96
CA ASN A 136 1.50 11.06 -13.34
C ASN A 136 2.04 9.70 -13.80
N GLU A 137 2.72 8.96 -12.92
CA GLU A 137 3.32 7.68 -13.26
C GLU A 137 2.29 6.54 -13.20
N TRP A 138 1.49 6.48 -12.13
CA TRP A 138 0.59 5.35 -11.87
C TRP A 138 -0.61 5.29 -12.81
N ARG A 139 -1.08 6.44 -13.31
CA ARG A 139 -2.18 6.47 -14.30
C ARG A 139 -1.92 5.62 -15.53
N ASN A 140 -0.64 5.35 -15.87
CA ASN A 140 -0.28 4.55 -17.03
C ASN A 140 -0.60 3.05 -16.84
N TYR A 141 -0.85 2.62 -15.61
CA TYR A 141 -1.23 1.25 -15.28
C TYR A 141 -2.75 1.07 -15.18
N LEU A 142 -3.50 2.18 -15.09
CA LEU A 142 -4.96 2.13 -15.05
C LEU A 142 -5.55 1.89 -16.43
N LYS A 143 -6.55 1.02 -16.49
CA LYS A 143 -7.42 0.89 -17.66
C LYS A 143 -8.13 2.21 -17.94
N PRO A 144 -8.59 2.48 -19.18
CA PRO A 144 -9.52 3.55 -19.45
C PRO A 144 -10.76 3.45 -18.53
N GLY A 145 -11.02 4.51 -17.77
CA GLY A 145 -12.10 4.51 -16.76
C GLY A 145 -11.75 3.86 -15.41
N GLY A 146 -10.50 3.44 -15.20
CA GLY A 146 -10.00 2.98 -13.91
C GLY A 146 -9.85 4.12 -12.91
N TYR A 147 -9.76 3.78 -11.64
CA TYR A 147 -9.72 4.73 -10.53
C TYR A 147 -8.37 4.75 -9.83
N LEU A 148 -7.99 5.92 -9.33
CA LEU A 148 -6.92 6.10 -8.36
C LEU A 148 -7.53 6.75 -7.09
N ALA A 149 -7.33 6.15 -5.91
CA ALA A 149 -7.88 6.56 -4.63
C ALA A 149 -6.82 6.54 -3.51
#